data_e6624a80c6b2249f2a40144ebd9c31ed
#
_entry.id   e6624a80c6b2249f2a40144ebd9c31ed
#
_cell.length_a   1.000
_cell.length_b   1.000
_cell.length_c   1.000
_cell.angle_alpha   90.00
_cell.angle_beta   90.00
_cell.angle_gamma   90.00
#
_symmetry.space_group_name_H-M   'P 1'
#
loop_
_entity.id
_entity.type
_entity.pdbx_description
1 polymer ?
#
loop_
_entity_poly.entity_id
_entity_poly.type
_entity_poly.pdbx_seq_one_letter_code
_entity_poly.pdbx_strand_id
1 'polypeptide(L)'
;MGSEMKALANKYFEGKISREDEKVLFDYLAQDSEALATFRSWEAEWASRPHFDMVTESAWTRFCDWMCGAEARRQRRPMWRVAAAAAVALLMLCSAFVGWYATSLQPEHYYTLTAPMGSKTRLSLPDGSLVWLNAGSSLRYSNRFGDNNRRVVLEGQGYFEVAKRDGAEFVVNTRGYDVVVKGTRFDISAYNDDKNITTTLLQGKVVID
;
A
#
# COMPACT_ATOMS: atom_id res chain seq x y z
N MET A 1 22.13 32.22 -41.85
CA MET A 1 22.30 31.83 -40.44
C MET A 1 23.65 32.24 -39.86
N GLY A 2 24.81 31.82 -40.41
CA GLY A 2 26.13 32.18 -39.84
C GLY A 2 26.49 33.68 -39.82
N SER A 3 26.05 34.46 -40.82
CA SER A 3 26.31 35.90 -40.90
C SER A 3 25.48 36.74 -39.91
N GLU A 4 24.27 36.31 -39.63
CA GLU A 4 23.36 36.96 -38.67
C GLU A 4 23.85 36.71 -37.24
N MET A 5 24.28 35.47 -36.95
CA MET A 5 24.84 35.14 -35.63
C MET A 5 26.18 35.86 -35.37
N LYS A 6 27.03 36.03 -36.41
CA LYS A 6 28.25 36.85 -36.31
C LYS A 6 27.94 38.33 -36.04
N ALA A 7 26.84 38.85 -36.60
CA ALA A 7 26.42 40.23 -36.32
C ALA A 7 25.90 40.39 -34.88
N LEU A 8 25.18 39.42 -34.35
CA LEU A 8 24.75 39.38 -32.95
C LEU A 8 25.91 39.25 -32.00
N ALA A 9 26.90 38.39 -32.31
CA ALA A 9 28.12 38.24 -31.55
C ALA A 9 28.94 39.55 -31.49
N ASN A 10 29.06 40.27 -32.60
CA ASN A 10 29.72 41.57 -32.60
C ASN A 10 29.00 42.61 -31.72
N LYS A 11 27.67 42.70 -31.76
CA LYS A 11 26.88 43.57 -30.86
C LYS A 11 27.07 43.15 -29.40
N TYR A 12 27.19 41.85 -29.12
CA TYR A 12 27.47 41.33 -27.79
C TYR A 12 28.83 41.77 -27.28
N PHE A 13 29.89 41.63 -28.08
CA PHE A 13 31.26 42.08 -27.76
C PHE A 13 31.36 43.61 -27.56
N GLU A 14 30.55 44.39 -28.29
CA GLU A 14 30.44 45.84 -28.12
C GLU A 14 29.59 46.28 -26.90
N GLY A 15 28.93 45.33 -26.22
CA GLY A 15 28.02 45.62 -25.09
C GLY A 15 26.70 46.29 -25.49
N LYS A 16 26.34 46.27 -26.77
CA LYS A 16 25.16 46.95 -27.36
C LYS A 16 24.02 45.98 -27.72
N ILE A 17 24.06 44.75 -27.22
CA ILE A 17 23.05 43.75 -27.50
C ILE A 17 21.79 43.93 -26.63
N SER A 18 20.60 43.66 -27.18
CA SER A 18 19.37 43.61 -26.43
C SER A 18 19.24 42.31 -25.63
N ARG A 19 18.46 42.28 -24.55
CA ARG A 19 18.24 41.04 -23.76
C ARG A 19 17.58 39.91 -24.54
N GLU A 20 16.76 40.24 -25.56
CA GLU A 20 16.11 39.29 -26.42
C GLU A 20 17.11 38.67 -27.40
N ASP A 21 17.95 39.49 -28.03
CA ASP A 21 18.98 39.06 -28.96
C ASP A 21 20.08 38.26 -28.26
N GLU A 22 20.44 38.64 -27.02
CA GLU A 22 21.39 37.90 -26.17
C GLU A 22 20.91 36.48 -25.89
N LYS A 23 19.62 36.28 -25.61
CA LYS A 23 19.03 34.98 -25.41
C LYS A 23 19.09 34.11 -26.66
N VAL A 24 18.77 34.69 -27.83
CA VAL A 24 18.83 33.99 -29.12
C VAL A 24 20.26 33.55 -29.42
N LEU A 25 21.25 34.40 -29.14
CA LEU A 25 22.65 34.06 -29.30
C LEU A 25 23.08 32.91 -28.38
N PHE A 26 22.69 32.94 -27.11
CA PHE A 26 23.06 31.90 -26.16
C PHE A 26 22.33 30.57 -26.41
N ASP A 27 21.08 30.60 -26.84
CA ASP A 27 20.34 29.39 -27.25
C ASP A 27 20.99 28.73 -28.47
N TYR A 28 21.53 29.53 -29.43
CA TYR A 28 22.29 29.01 -30.56
C TYR A 28 23.59 28.36 -30.13
N LEU A 29 24.33 29.00 -29.21
CA LEU A 29 25.64 28.48 -28.72
C LEU A 29 25.48 27.23 -27.84
N ALA A 30 24.32 27.05 -27.22
CA ALA A 30 24.00 25.86 -26.40
C ALA A 30 23.66 24.61 -27.22
N GLN A 31 23.34 24.75 -28.51
CA GLN A 31 22.91 23.65 -29.36
C GLN A 31 24.05 22.79 -29.89
N ASP A 32 25.23 23.34 -30.11
CA ASP A 32 26.36 22.62 -30.69
C ASP A 32 27.72 23.12 -30.19
N SER A 33 28.63 22.16 -29.94
CA SER A 33 30.02 22.43 -29.56
C SER A 33 30.81 23.16 -30.68
N GLU A 34 30.44 22.96 -31.95
CA GLU A 34 31.04 23.62 -33.11
C GLU A 34 30.66 25.12 -33.18
N ALA A 35 29.40 25.43 -32.79
CA ALA A 35 28.95 26.81 -32.66
C ALA A 35 29.78 27.59 -31.62
N LEU A 36 30.13 26.94 -30.53
CA LEU A 36 30.93 27.53 -29.45
C LEU A 36 32.40 27.76 -29.88
N ALA A 37 32.97 26.85 -30.66
CA ALA A 37 34.30 27.02 -31.24
C ALA A 37 34.30 28.18 -32.23
N THR A 38 33.28 28.33 -33.04
CA THR A 38 33.10 29.42 -34.02
C THR A 38 32.95 30.76 -33.29
N PHE A 39 32.17 30.83 -32.20
CA PHE A 39 32.04 32.04 -31.37
C PHE A 39 33.38 32.49 -30.78
N ARG A 40 34.20 31.56 -30.28
CA ARG A 40 35.57 31.87 -29.82
C ARG A 40 36.47 32.42 -30.91
N SER A 41 36.33 31.94 -32.15
CA SER A 41 37.08 32.48 -33.28
C SER A 41 36.66 33.93 -33.61
N TRP A 42 35.35 34.24 -33.53
CA TRP A 42 34.84 35.60 -33.68
C TRP A 42 35.31 36.54 -32.54
N GLU A 43 35.34 36.02 -31.32
CA GLU A 43 35.88 36.75 -30.16
C GLU A 43 37.37 37.11 -30.36
N ALA A 44 38.19 36.14 -30.81
CA ALA A 44 39.60 36.38 -31.10
C ALA A 44 39.80 37.37 -32.24
N GLU A 45 38.98 37.29 -33.30
CA GLU A 45 38.98 38.25 -34.40
C GLU A 45 38.59 39.66 -33.94
N TRP A 46 37.60 39.79 -33.05
CA TRP A 46 37.17 41.07 -32.47
C TRP A 46 38.22 41.64 -31.54
N ALA A 47 38.84 40.83 -30.67
CA ALA A 47 39.89 41.22 -29.75
C ALA A 47 41.19 41.70 -30.45
N SER A 48 41.44 41.26 -31.67
CA SER A 48 42.58 41.68 -32.47
C SER A 48 42.43 43.06 -33.10
N ARG A 49 41.24 43.70 -33.00
CA ARG A 49 40.99 45.07 -33.51
C ARG A 49 41.59 46.12 -32.59
N PRO A 50 42.09 47.27 -33.11
CA PRO A 50 42.80 48.26 -32.33
C PRO A 50 41.96 49.06 -31.30
N HIS A 51 40.69 48.65 -31.03
CA HIS A 51 39.79 49.24 -30.02
C HIS A 51 39.31 48.18 -29.04
N PHE A 52 40.28 47.47 -28.45
CA PHE A 52 39.94 46.49 -27.40
C PHE A 52 39.77 47.19 -26.04
N ASP A 53 38.60 47.59 -25.70
CA ASP A 53 38.22 47.98 -24.34
C ASP A 53 37.73 46.71 -23.57
N MET A 54 38.04 46.65 -22.27
CA MET A 54 37.83 45.53 -21.31
C MET A 54 36.39 44.92 -21.19
N VAL A 55 35.58 44.99 -22.27
CA VAL A 55 34.20 44.53 -22.29
C VAL A 55 34.09 43.01 -22.42
N THR A 56 35.15 42.36 -22.91
CA THR A 56 35.17 40.92 -23.22
C THR A 56 35.14 40.03 -21.97
N GLU A 57 35.81 40.43 -20.87
CA GLU A 57 35.82 39.64 -19.63
C GLU A 57 34.45 39.61 -18.95
N SER A 58 33.74 40.76 -18.98
CA SER A 58 32.40 40.84 -18.43
C SER A 58 31.32 40.09 -19.28
N ALA A 59 31.60 39.92 -20.57
CA ALA A 59 30.75 39.17 -21.48
C ALA A 59 30.88 37.68 -21.27
N TRP A 60 32.10 37.20 -21.10
CA TRP A 60 32.38 35.79 -20.85
C TRP A 60 31.88 35.33 -19.47
N THR A 61 32.06 36.12 -18.44
CA THR A 61 31.52 35.82 -17.11
C THR A 61 30.00 35.71 -17.12
N ARG A 62 29.26 36.59 -17.80
CA ARG A 62 27.80 36.50 -17.94
C ARG A 62 27.34 35.24 -18.68
N PHE A 63 28.07 34.79 -19.69
CA PHE A 63 27.79 33.55 -20.39
C PHE A 63 28.00 32.32 -19.49
N CYS A 64 29.11 32.29 -18.74
CA CYS A 64 29.37 31.23 -17.78
C CYS A 64 28.30 31.18 -16.68
N ASP A 65 27.87 32.31 -16.14
CA ASP A 65 26.84 32.43 -15.13
C ASP A 65 25.48 31.97 -15.66
N TRP A 66 25.18 32.26 -16.92
CA TRP A 66 23.94 31.77 -17.56
C TRP A 66 23.96 30.24 -17.72
N MET A 67 25.06 29.67 -18.21
CA MET A 67 25.23 28.22 -18.34
C MET A 67 25.14 27.50 -16.99
N CYS A 68 25.90 27.95 -16.00
CA CYS A 68 25.88 27.37 -14.65
C CYS A 68 24.53 27.55 -13.97
N GLY A 69 23.88 28.68 -14.20
CA GLY A 69 22.55 28.97 -13.63
C GLY A 69 21.43 28.12 -14.25
N ALA A 70 21.55 27.74 -15.52
CA ALA A 70 20.59 26.89 -16.20
C ALA A 70 20.66 25.44 -15.70
N GLU A 71 21.86 24.89 -15.51
CA GLU A 71 22.08 23.55 -14.95
C GLU A 71 21.62 23.44 -13.50
N ALA A 72 21.95 24.41 -12.65
CA ALA A 72 21.56 24.43 -11.25
C ALA A 72 20.02 24.53 -11.06
N ARG A 73 19.33 25.24 -11.94
CA ARG A 73 17.85 25.34 -11.92
C ARG A 73 17.16 24.06 -12.42
N ARG A 74 17.74 23.35 -13.36
CA ARG A 74 17.17 22.12 -13.93
C ARG A 74 17.23 20.97 -12.93
N GLN A 75 18.26 20.89 -12.12
CA GLN A 75 18.50 19.77 -11.22
C GLN A 75 17.74 19.86 -9.88
N ARG A 76 17.36 21.08 -9.43
CA ARG A 76 16.66 21.24 -8.14
C ARG A 76 15.15 21.01 -8.17
N ARG A 77 14.48 21.15 -9.32
CA ARG A 77 13.02 21.02 -9.42
C ARG A 77 12.47 19.59 -9.34
N PRO A 78 13.09 18.56 -9.93
CA PRO A 78 12.53 17.21 -9.83
C PRO A 78 12.76 16.56 -8.47
N MET A 79 13.85 16.85 -7.76
CA MET A 79 14.16 16.20 -6.47
C MET A 79 13.14 16.54 -5.38
N TRP A 80 12.66 17.77 -5.30
CA TRP A 80 11.65 18.14 -4.30
C TRP A 80 10.27 17.49 -4.61
N ARG A 81 9.90 17.38 -5.88
CA ARG A 81 8.68 16.67 -6.29
C ARG A 81 8.78 15.17 -6.00
N VAL A 82 9.93 14.57 -6.23
CA VAL A 82 10.19 13.16 -5.88
C VAL A 82 10.17 12.95 -4.37
N ALA A 83 10.79 13.84 -3.60
CA ALA A 83 10.75 13.79 -2.14
C ALA A 83 9.33 13.97 -1.58
N ALA A 84 8.54 14.89 -2.13
CA ALA A 84 7.14 15.08 -1.75
C ALA A 84 6.27 13.84 -2.10
N ALA A 85 6.46 13.26 -3.28
CA ALA A 85 5.75 12.03 -3.67
C ALA A 85 6.14 10.84 -2.77
N ALA A 86 7.42 10.70 -2.42
CA ALA A 86 7.89 9.68 -1.49
C ALA A 86 7.30 9.86 -0.08
N ALA A 87 7.22 11.10 0.42
CA ALA A 87 6.60 11.38 1.71
C ALA A 87 5.11 11.02 1.74
N VAL A 88 4.35 11.35 0.68
CA VAL A 88 2.94 10.96 0.55
C VAL A 88 2.78 9.44 0.48
N ALA A 89 3.63 8.76 -0.28
CA ALA A 89 3.60 7.29 -0.36
C ALA A 89 3.89 6.63 1.00
N LEU A 90 4.87 7.15 1.75
CA LEU A 90 5.18 6.68 3.10
C LEU A 90 4.00 6.90 4.06
N LEU A 91 3.34 8.06 4.02
CA LEU A 91 2.16 8.33 4.84
C LEU A 91 1.00 7.37 4.50
N MET A 92 0.77 7.07 3.23
CA MET A 92 -0.24 6.09 2.80
C MET A 92 0.10 4.68 3.30
N LEU A 93 1.35 4.24 3.19
CA LEU A 93 1.79 2.95 3.71
C LEU A 93 1.68 2.87 5.23
N CYS A 94 2.08 3.91 5.95
CA CYS A 94 1.92 3.98 7.40
C CYS A 94 0.46 3.94 7.82
N SER A 95 -0.43 4.68 7.15
CA SER A 95 -1.87 4.67 7.46
C SER A 95 -2.51 3.30 7.19
N ALA A 96 -2.14 2.65 6.07
CA ALA A 96 -2.59 1.29 5.76
C ALA A 96 -2.08 0.27 6.79
N PHE A 97 -0.82 0.38 7.20
CA PHE A 97 -0.23 -0.47 8.22
C PHE A 97 -0.89 -0.29 9.59
N VAL A 98 -1.12 0.96 10.01
CA VAL A 98 -1.82 1.27 11.27
C VAL A 98 -3.26 0.74 11.23
N GLY A 99 -3.97 0.92 10.13
CA GLY A 99 -5.32 0.38 9.95
C GLY A 99 -5.36 -1.14 10.04
N TRP A 100 -4.45 -1.83 9.35
CA TRP A 100 -4.33 -3.29 9.42
C TRP A 100 -3.96 -3.78 10.82
N TYR A 101 -3.01 -3.12 11.48
CA TYR A 101 -2.59 -3.43 12.85
C TYR A 101 -3.72 -3.22 13.87
N ALA A 102 -4.46 -2.13 13.75
CA ALA A 102 -5.60 -1.82 14.63
C ALA A 102 -6.73 -2.86 14.50
N THR A 103 -7.02 -3.36 13.28
CA THR A 103 -8.02 -4.43 13.09
C THR A 103 -7.55 -5.78 13.65
N SER A 104 -6.23 -6.03 13.64
CA SER A 104 -5.65 -7.25 14.21
C SER A 104 -5.70 -7.29 15.74
N LEU A 105 -5.77 -6.12 16.39
CA LEU A 105 -5.84 -5.98 17.85
C LEU A 105 -7.26 -6.02 18.44
N GLN A 106 -8.30 -6.18 17.60
CA GLN A 106 -9.66 -6.25 18.13
C GLN A 106 -9.83 -7.44 19.07
N PRO A 107 -10.34 -7.22 20.28
CA PRO A 107 -10.55 -8.29 21.25
C PRO A 107 -11.52 -9.32 20.71
N GLU A 108 -11.28 -10.58 21.03
CA GLU A 108 -12.17 -11.67 20.69
C GLU A 108 -13.39 -11.61 21.62
N HIS A 109 -14.57 -11.42 21.03
CA HIS A 109 -15.85 -11.43 21.73
C HIS A 109 -16.54 -12.77 21.50
N TYR A 110 -17.23 -13.27 22.53
CA TYR A 110 -17.95 -14.52 22.45
C TYR A 110 -19.45 -14.27 22.53
N TYR A 111 -20.19 -14.91 21.62
CA TYR A 111 -21.65 -14.99 21.66
C TYR A 111 -22.05 -16.26 22.39
N THR A 112 -22.95 -16.17 23.35
CA THR A 112 -23.52 -17.32 24.06
C THR A 112 -25.00 -17.36 23.79
N LEU A 113 -25.48 -18.50 23.25
CA LEU A 113 -26.90 -18.79 23.04
C LEU A 113 -27.32 -19.88 23.99
N THR A 114 -28.43 -19.68 24.68
CA THR A 114 -28.97 -20.64 25.66
C THR A 114 -30.36 -21.02 25.24
N ALA A 115 -30.65 -22.33 25.24
CA ALA A 115 -31.99 -22.86 25.09
C ALA A 115 -32.65 -22.94 26.50
N PRO A 116 -33.81 -22.25 26.71
CA PRO A 116 -34.51 -22.31 27.98
C PRO A 116 -34.97 -23.73 28.34
N MET A 117 -35.15 -23.96 29.61
CA MET A 117 -35.72 -25.24 30.08
C MET A 117 -37.09 -25.48 29.43
N GLY A 118 -37.32 -26.70 28.96
CA GLY A 118 -38.56 -27.11 28.31
C GLY A 118 -38.71 -26.71 26.84
N SER A 119 -37.71 -26.03 26.23
CA SER A 119 -37.75 -25.66 24.82
C SER A 119 -36.48 -26.06 24.06
N LYS A 120 -36.62 -26.17 22.74
CA LYS A 120 -35.46 -26.38 21.84
C LYS A 120 -35.23 -25.11 21.04
N THR A 121 -33.95 -24.77 20.82
CA THR A 121 -33.59 -23.60 20.06
C THR A 121 -32.81 -24.00 18.83
N ARG A 122 -33.26 -23.54 17.65
CA ARG A 122 -32.52 -23.69 16.39
C ARG A 122 -31.77 -22.43 16.08
N LEU A 123 -30.50 -22.56 15.70
CA LEU A 123 -29.68 -21.46 15.25
C LEU A 123 -28.91 -21.80 13.97
N SER A 124 -28.62 -20.79 13.17
CA SER A 124 -27.73 -20.88 12.02
C SER A 124 -26.42 -20.16 12.35
N LEU A 125 -25.32 -20.86 12.23
CA LEU A 125 -23.98 -20.28 12.42
C LEU A 125 -23.52 -19.53 11.17
N PRO A 126 -22.57 -18.60 11.28
CA PRO A 126 -22.08 -17.80 10.16
C PRO A 126 -21.47 -18.62 9.01
N ASP A 127 -20.99 -19.84 9.28
CA ASP A 127 -20.46 -20.77 8.28
C ASP A 127 -21.53 -21.54 7.49
N GLY A 128 -22.81 -21.33 7.79
CA GLY A 128 -23.95 -22.04 7.22
C GLY A 128 -24.31 -23.35 7.92
N SER A 129 -23.60 -23.72 8.99
CA SER A 129 -23.98 -24.88 9.82
C SER A 129 -25.24 -24.60 10.61
N LEU A 130 -26.03 -25.63 10.82
CA LEU A 130 -27.27 -25.56 11.61
C LEU A 130 -27.10 -26.33 12.92
N VAL A 131 -27.56 -25.76 14.02
CA VAL A 131 -27.49 -26.35 15.35
C VAL A 131 -28.88 -26.31 16.00
N TRP A 132 -29.28 -27.41 16.60
CA TRP A 132 -30.48 -27.51 17.45
C TRP A 132 -30.04 -27.80 18.87
N LEU A 133 -30.18 -26.85 19.74
CA LEU A 133 -29.91 -26.99 21.16
C LEU A 133 -31.12 -27.55 21.86
N ASN A 134 -30.94 -28.57 22.68
CA ASN A 134 -31.99 -29.11 23.55
C ASN A 134 -32.17 -28.25 24.82
N ALA A 135 -33.21 -28.48 25.58
CA ALA A 135 -33.54 -27.72 26.79
C ALA A 135 -32.38 -27.67 27.77
N GLY A 136 -32.12 -26.49 28.34
CA GLY A 136 -31.06 -26.26 29.31
C GLY A 136 -29.64 -26.29 28.74
N SER A 137 -29.49 -26.27 27.39
CA SER A 137 -28.17 -26.31 26.73
C SER A 137 -27.70 -24.91 26.35
N SER A 138 -26.41 -24.73 26.28
CA SER A 138 -25.78 -23.50 25.80
C SER A 138 -24.71 -23.78 24.74
N LEU A 139 -24.61 -22.87 23.78
CA LEU A 139 -23.58 -22.86 22.74
C LEU A 139 -22.87 -21.53 22.75
N ARG A 140 -21.53 -21.57 22.79
CA ARG A 140 -20.69 -20.39 22.74
C ARG A 140 -19.72 -20.44 21.55
N TYR A 141 -19.64 -19.35 20.79
CA TYR A 141 -18.70 -19.19 19.68
C TYR A 141 -18.19 -17.75 19.59
N SER A 142 -17.04 -17.55 18.95
CA SER A 142 -16.41 -16.22 18.88
C SER A 142 -16.95 -15.39 17.71
N ASN A 143 -16.77 -14.07 17.78
CA ASN A 143 -17.05 -13.14 16.67
C ASN A 143 -16.16 -13.39 15.42
N ARG A 144 -15.09 -14.18 15.57
CA ARG A 144 -14.21 -14.62 14.48
C ARG A 144 -14.57 -16.00 13.94
N PHE A 145 -15.73 -16.51 14.30
CA PHE A 145 -16.20 -17.80 13.81
C PHE A 145 -16.54 -17.72 12.31
N GLY A 146 -16.02 -18.64 11.52
CA GLY A 146 -16.41 -18.82 10.12
C GLY A 146 -15.28 -19.05 9.13
N ASP A 147 -14.23 -18.22 9.12
CA ASP A 147 -13.17 -18.35 8.11
C ASP A 147 -12.09 -19.38 8.50
N ASN A 148 -11.28 -19.06 9.50
CA ASN A 148 -10.22 -19.95 9.98
C ASN A 148 -10.46 -20.50 11.37
N ASN A 149 -11.55 -20.12 12.02
CA ASN A 149 -11.91 -20.58 13.35
C ASN A 149 -13.37 -21.05 13.36
N ARG A 150 -13.56 -22.37 13.28
CA ARG A 150 -14.88 -23.01 13.35
C ARG A 150 -15.01 -23.79 14.65
N ARG A 151 -14.65 -23.15 15.77
CA ARG A 151 -14.69 -23.75 17.10
C ARG A 151 -15.89 -23.22 17.88
N VAL A 152 -16.65 -24.14 18.46
CA VAL A 152 -17.76 -23.82 19.36
C VAL A 152 -17.59 -24.59 20.68
N VAL A 153 -18.14 -24.06 21.76
CA VAL A 153 -18.19 -24.73 23.07
C VAL A 153 -19.63 -25.09 23.36
N LEU A 154 -19.90 -26.36 23.64
CA LEU A 154 -21.23 -26.89 23.96
C LEU A 154 -21.30 -27.31 25.44
N GLU A 155 -22.32 -26.83 26.11
CA GLU A 155 -22.77 -27.35 27.40
C GLU A 155 -24.22 -27.87 27.24
N GLY A 156 -24.49 -29.09 27.65
CA GLY A 156 -25.78 -29.77 27.44
C GLY A 156 -25.82 -30.54 26.14
N GLN A 157 -26.96 -30.57 25.44
CA GLN A 157 -27.18 -31.39 24.25
C GLN A 157 -27.41 -30.51 23.00
N GLY A 158 -26.74 -30.87 21.91
CA GLY A 158 -26.90 -30.23 20.61
C GLY A 158 -26.82 -31.22 19.45
N TYR A 159 -27.76 -31.09 18.51
CA TYR A 159 -27.69 -31.73 17.21
C TYR A 159 -27.12 -30.78 16.20
N PHE A 160 -26.14 -31.25 15.41
CA PHE A 160 -25.34 -30.44 14.47
C PHE A 160 -25.51 -30.98 13.05
N GLU A 161 -25.80 -30.08 12.11
CA GLU A 161 -25.62 -30.28 10.67
C GLU A 161 -24.54 -29.34 10.17
N VAL A 162 -23.32 -29.86 10.11
CA VAL A 162 -22.14 -29.04 9.79
C VAL A 162 -22.00 -28.91 8.28
N ALA A 163 -21.91 -27.67 7.79
CA ALA A 163 -21.64 -27.35 6.40
C ALA A 163 -20.22 -27.79 5.99
N LYS A 164 -20.11 -28.48 4.84
CA LYS A 164 -18.83 -28.81 4.25
C LYS A 164 -18.15 -27.54 3.73
N ARG A 165 -16.90 -27.29 4.12
CA ARG A 165 -16.08 -26.20 3.61
C ARG A 165 -14.66 -26.71 3.37
N ASP A 166 -14.27 -26.89 2.12
CA ASP A 166 -12.91 -27.17 1.59
C ASP A 166 -11.90 -27.82 2.56
N GLY A 167 -12.37 -28.85 3.31
CA GLY A 167 -11.56 -29.56 4.28
C GLY A 167 -11.34 -28.86 5.64
N ALA A 168 -11.91 -27.65 5.82
CA ALA A 168 -11.82 -26.93 7.10
C ALA A 168 -12.54 -27.68 8.22
N GLU A 169 -11.86 -27.84 9.34
CA GLU A 169 -12.37 -28.54 10.51
C GLU A 169 -13.40 -27.69 11.26
N PHE A 170 -14.44 -28.36 11.77
CA PHE A 170 -15.39 -27.81 12.73
C PHE A 170 -15.18 -28.54 14.05
N VAL A 171 -14.96 -27.81 15.12
CA VAL A 171 -14.63 -28.37 16.43
C VAL A 171 -15.69 -28.03 17.44
N VAL A 172 -16.27 -29.04 18.06
CA VAL A 172 -17.13 -28.87 19.22
C VAL A 172 -16.37 -29.25 20.47
N ASN A 173 -16.02 -28.25 21.25
CA ASN A 173 -15.41 -28.43 22.54
C ASN A 173 -16.48 -28.74 23.57
N THR A 174 -16.30 -29.83 24.32
CA THR A 174 -17.14 -30.22 25.47
C THR A 174 -16.30 -30.25 26.73
N ARG A 175 -16.92 -30.52 27.88
CA ARG A 175 -16.21 -30.63 29.16
C ARG A 175 -15.18 -31.75 29.24
N GLY A 176 -15.18 -32.72 28.31
CA GLY A 176 -14.35 -33.94 28.39
C GLY A 176 -13.42 -34.16 27.20
N TYR A 177 -13.88 -33.79 26.00
CA TYR A 177 -13.14 -34.00 24.77
C TYR A 177 -13.62 -33.07 23.65
N ASP A 178 -12.79 -32.91 22.63
CA ASP A 178 -13.14 -32.18 21.42
C ASP A 178 -13.67 -33.13 20.37
N VAL A 179 -14.78 -32.73 19.71
CA VAL A 179 -15.38 -33.47 18.58
C VAL A 179 -15.00 -32.72 17.30
N VAL A 180 -14.18 -33.32 16.43
CA VAL A 180 -13.68 -32.73 15.20
C VAL A 180 -14.36 -33.35 13.98
N VAL A 181 -14.95 -32.50 13.14
CA VAL A 181 -15.68 -32.94 11.92
C VAL A 181 -15.40 -32.05 10.72
N LYS A 182 -15.72 -32.53 9.49
CA LYS A 182 -15.51 -31.76 8.23
C LYS A 182 -16.79 -31.61 7.38
N GLY A 183 -17.93 -31.84 7.94
CA GLY A 183 -19.22 -31.81 7.22
C GLY A 183 -20.04 -33.04 7.54
N THR A 184 -20.55 -33.11 8.73
CA THR A 184 -21.09 -34.27 9.41
C THR A 184 -22.42 -33.90 10.08
N ARG A 185 -23.33 -34.86 10.19
CA ARG A 185 -24.53 -34.77 11.00
C ARG A 185 -24.37 -35.66 12.23
N PHE A 186 -24.46 -35.07 13.41
CA PHE A 186 -24.23 -35.76 14.68
C PHE A 186 -24.94 -35.08 15.83
N ASP A 187 -25.16 -35.82 16.91
CA ASP A 187 -25.69 -35.34 18.18
C ASP A 187 -24.65 -35.52 19.29
N ILE A 188 -24.54 -34.54 20.16
CA ILE A 188 -23.71 -34.62 21.37
C ILE A 188 -24.57 -34.33 22.57
N SER A 189 -24.49 -35.20 23.59
CA SER A 189 -25.06 -34.98 24.92
C SER A 189 -23.93 -34.88 25.93
N ALA A 190 -23.71 -33.69 26.47
CA ALA A 190 -22.64 -33.34 27.40
C ALA A 190 -23.14 -32.45 28.55
N TYR A 191 -24.26 -32.83 29.17
CA TYR A 191 -24.78 -32.14 30.34
C TYR A 191 -23.84 -32.29 31.54
N ASN A 192 -23.70 -31.26 32.34
CA ASN A 192 -22.81 -31.25 33.49
C ASN A 192 -23.20 -32.25 34.57
N ASP A 193 -24.49 -32.56 34.64
CA ASP A 193 -25.04 -33.52 35.61
C ASP A 193 -24.91 -34.99 35.16
N ASP A 194 -24.63 -35.21 33.88
CA ASP A 194 -24.44 -36.58 33.33
C ASP A 194 -23.06 -37.14 33.66
N LYS A 195 -22.99 -38.41 33.99
CA LYS A 195 -21.69 -39.09 34.22
C LYS A 195 -20.87 -39.27 32.94
N ASN A 196 -21.56 -39.41 31.80
CA ASN A 196 -20.96 -39.72 30.51
C ASN A 196 -21.29 -38.63 29.49
N ILE A 197 -20.37 -38.40 28.57
CA ILE A 197 -20.64 -37.64 27.34
C ILE A 197 -20.92 -38.64 26.23
N THR A 198 -22.00 -38.42 25.48
CA THR A 198 -22.42 -39.32 24.40
C THR A 198 -22.35 -38.56 23.07
N THR A 199 -21.64 -39.08 22.09
CA THR A 199 -21.65 -38.59 20.71
C THR A 199 -22.25 -39.62 19.79
N THR A 200 -23.33 -39.27 19.09
CA THR A 200 -24.05 -40.14 18.14
C THR A 200 -23.82 -39.60 16.73
N LEU A 201 -23.13 -40.41 15.89
CA LEU A 201 -22.91 -40.08 14.49
C LEU A 201 -24.09 -40.55 13.64
N LEU A 202 -24.69 -39.63 12.85
CA LEU A 202 -25.76 -39.94 11.91
C LEU A 202 -25.23 -40.05 10.47
N GLN A 203 -24.38 -39.15 10.06
CA GLN A 203 -23.82 -39.12 8.70
C GLN A 203 -22.45 -38.46 8.67
N GLY A 204 -21.49 -39.08 7.99
CA GLY A 204 -20.13 -38.50 7.78
C GLY A 204 -19.08 -39.18 8.63
N LYS A 205 -18.08 -38.39 9.12
CA LYS A 205 -16.97 -38.88 9.93
C LYS A 205 -16.78 -37.95 11.14
N VAL A 206 -16.56 -38.55 12.30
CA VAL A 206 -16.24 -37.87 13.56
C VAL A 206 -14.89 -38.35 14.03
N VAL A 207 -14.07 -37.42 14.52
CA VAL A 207 -12.83 -37.70 15.26
C VAL A 207 -13.02 -37.14 16.66
N ILE A 208 -12.65 -37.88 17.67
CA ILE A 208 -12.65 -37.48 19.08
C ILE A 208 -11.19 -37.32 19.50
N ASP A 209 -10.89 -36.14 20.07
CA ASP A 209 -9.54 -35.76 20.49
C ASP A 209 -9.51 -35.35 21.96
#